data_5caed2e279c368470392f2520d7a4a30
#
_entry.id   5caed2e279c368470392f2520d7a4a30
#
_cell.length_a   1.000
_cell.length_b   1.000
_cell.length_c   1.000
_cell.angle_alpha   90.00
_cell.angle_beta   90.00
_cell.angle_gamma   90.00
#
_symmetry.space_group_name_H-M   'P 1'
#
loop_
_entity.id
_entity.type
_entity.pdbx_description
1 polymer ?
#
loop_
_entity_poly.entity_id
_entity_poly.type
_entity_poly.pdbx_seq_one_letter_code
_entity_poly.pdbx_strand_id
1 'polypeptide(L)'
;MSSIKSKISKSINSNKSLKQLNTKIDKTIGYSNKNIIIGFITVVVLIYVCMKLYNWYSQGFKFNYDNNNDNDNNNNNNNNDNDNDNSVNKEIVNYSKSGNVPTMKRPFLNLYAVMKDGKEIATNIVFITHSFTRDDCEVDYNKFKSEGIHFLGLSSYSEFPGKITNPHDVLNDPNHKAYSYNYFDLTRGWCSVFREEINQKIFPKDFPRIQMGESNFAKFKTHLPDPNVEKEYDFIYICLKDNDKCTDGWQSTIREWNVAKKCLDIMCNKYKLKGLLLGRIGCEVPSNCHQLMELTDFQEYSTFIKNFNKCRFVFCASMRDASPRTVTEGLCFNLPILMNKNILGGWEYISEQTGEFFDPDNIENSFEPVLDKFMKKLNNNEYKPREWFIKNYGEFNSGAKLLNFVKSVFKEDELNIKYDEVQYMKPGI
;
A
#
# COMPACT_ATOMS: atom_id res chain seq x y z
N MET A 1 10.98 -17.67 -32.60
CA MET A 1 11.98 -16.80 -33.29
C MET A 1 11.72 -16.59 -34.78
N SER A 2 11.23 -17.56 -35.54
CA SER A 2 10.92 -17.38 -36.99
C SER A 2 9.79 -16.37 -37.27
N SER A 3 8.73 -16.32 -36.47
CA SER A 3 7.60 -15.41 -36.61
C SER A 3 7.95 -13.92 -36.37
N ILE A 4 8.89 -13.66 -35.47
CA ILE A 4 9.34 -12.28 -35.17
C ILE A 4 10.26 -11.77 -36.28
N LYS A 5 11.15 -12.63 -36.83
CA LYS A 5 11.99 -12.27 -37.98
C LYS A 5 11.16 -11.90 -39.22
N SER A 6 10.06 -12.60 -39.48
CA SER A 6 9.14 -12.33 -40.59
C SER A 6 8.38 -10.99 -40.43
N LYS A 7 7.97 -10.64 -39.21
CA LYS A 7 7.29 -9.34 -38.94
C LYS A 7 8.26 -8.14 -39.02
N ILE A 8 9.48 -8.29 -38.53
CA ILE A 8 10.52 -7.24 -38.62
C ILE A 8 10.93 -7.02 -40.07
N SER A 9 11.14 -8.08 -40.86
CA SER A 9 11.44 -7.97 -42.28
C SER A 9 10.32 -7.28 -43.10
N LYS A 10 9.04 -7.53 -42.79
CA LYS A 10 7.92 -6.83 -43.42
C LYS A 10 7.84 -5.35 -43.05
N SER A 11 8.14 -4.99 -41.80
CA SER A 11 8.14 -3.59 -41.34
C SER A 11 9.27 -2.77 -41.97
N ILE A 12 10.45 -3.35 -42.15
CA ILE A 12 11.59 -2.69 -42.81
C ILE A 12 11.34 -2.44 -44.30
N ASN A 13 10.64 -3.37 -44.96
CA ASN A 13 10.33 -3.26 -46.40
C ASN A 13 9.20 -2.29 -46.74
N SER A 14 8.39 -1.90 -45.75
CA SER A 14 7.27 -0.95 -45.96
C SER A 14 7.66 0.54 -45.79
N ASN A 15 8.84 0.82 -45.24
CA ASN A 15 9.25 2.22 -44.98
C ASN A 15 10.15 2.75 -46.08
N LYS A 16 9.59 3.70 -46.89
CA LYS A 16 10.24 4.29 -48.06
C LYS A 16 11.60 4.94 -47.75
N SER A 17 11.77 5.48 -46.53
CA SER A 17 13.02 6.11 -46.06
C SER A 17 14.14 5.11 -45.81
N LEU A 18 13.81 3.92 -45.33
CA LEU A 18 14.77 2.84 -45.09
C LEU A 18 15.24 2.18 -46.40
N LYS A 19 14.37 2.12 -47.41
CA LYS A 19 14.76 1.68 -48.76
C LYS A 19 15.77 2.62 -49.43
N GLN A 20 15.58 3.94 -49.27
CA GLN A 20 16.53 4.93 -49.79
C GLN A 20 17.87 4.92 -49.08
N LEU A 21 17.88 4.63 -47.76
CA LEU A 21 19.11 4.51 -46.98
C LEU A 21 19.91 3.27 -47.42
N ASN A 22 19.24 2.14 -47.64
CA ASN A 22 19.88 0.90 -48.12
C ASN A 22 20.52 1.03 -49.49
N THR A 23 19.85 1.74 -50.42
CA THR A 23 20.39 2.02 -51.78
C THR A 23 21.55 3.01 -51.77
N LYS A 24 21.61 3.93 -50.79
CA LYS A 24 22.79 4.82 -50.64
C LYS A 24 23.96 4.07 -50.02
N ILE A 25 23.74 3.16 -49.08
CA ILE A 25 24.79 2.32 -48.44
C ILE A 25 25.39 1.37 -49.48
N ASP A 26 24.60 0.78 -50.39
CA ASP A 26 25.06 -0.11 -51.45
C ASP A 26 26.00 0.55 -52.47
N LYS A 27 25.92 1.86 -52.66
CA LYS A 27 26.77 2.62 -53.62
C LYS A 27 28.07 3.12 -53.01
N THR A 28 28.21 3.16 -51.68
CA THR A 28 29.32 3.88 -51.04
C THR A 28 30.32 2.93 -50.32
N ILE A 29 30.01 1.66 -50.10
CA ILE A 29 30.81 0.79 -49.24
C ILE A 29 31.03 -0.58 -49.91
N GLY A 30 32.29 -0.99 -50.04
CA GLY A 30 32.68 -2.32 -50.57
C GLY A 30 32.15 -3.47 -49.70
N TYR A 31 31.89 -4.59 -50.33
CA TYR A 31 31.19 -5.79 -49.76
C TYR A 31 31.71 -6.29 -48.38
N SER A 32 32.98 -6.04 -48.06
CA SER A 32 33.60 -6.47 -46.78
C SER A 32 33.15 -5.64 -45.58
N ASN A 33 32.83 -4.37 -45.75
CA ASN A 33 32.46 -3.46 -44.65
C ASN A 33 30.93 -3.45 -44.39
N LYS A 34 30.14 -3.97 -45.33
CA LYS A 34 28.66 -3.96 -45.27
C LYS A 34 28.15 -4.81 -44.09
N ASN A 35 28.74 -5.96 -43.82
CA ASN A 35 28.34 -6.84 -42.73
C ASN A 35 28.65 -6.24 -41.36
N ILE A 36 29.74 -5.45 -41.26
CA ILE A 36 30.14 -4.77 -40.03
C ILE A 36 29.15 -3.65 -39.71
N ILE A 37 28.76 -2.87 -40.72
CA ILE A 37 27.80 -1.74 -40.54
C ILE A 37 26.39 -2.27 -40.25
N ILE A 38 25.95 -3.32 -40.92
CA ILE A 38 24.65 -3.95 -40.64
C ILE A 38 24.65 -4.53 -39.19
N GLY A 39 25.77 -5.15 -38.78
CA GLY A 39 25.96 -5.61 -37.41
C GLY A 39 25.85 -4.48 -36.38
N PHE A 40 26.54 -3.36 -36.65
CA PHE A 40 26.51 -2.18 -35.78
C PHE A 40 25.11 -1.54 -35.68
N ILE A 41 24.42 -1.38 -36.81
CA ILE A 41 23.03 -0.85 -36.83
C ILE A 41 22.09 -1.81 -36.06
N THR A 42 22.26 -3.12 -36.22
CA THR A 42 21.45 -4.11 -35.51
C THR A 42 21.66 -4.03 -33.99
N VAL A 43 22.91 -3.84 -33.55
CA VAL A 43 23.23 -3.68 -32.13
C VAL A 43 22.63 -2.36 -31.57
N VAL A 44 22.77 -1.26 -32.30
CA VAL A 44 22.18 0.04 -31.88
C VAL A 44 20.66 -0.05 -31.79
N VAL A 45 20.00 -0.69 -32.75
CA VAL A 45 18.55 -0.91 -32.71
C VAL A 45 18.14 -1.83 -31.54
N LEU A 46 18.91 -2.87 -31.25
CA LEU A 46 18.67 -3.73 -30.11
C LEU A 46 18.82 -2.97 -28.78
N ILE A 47 19.88 -2.16 -28.65
CA ILE A 47 20.08 -1.30 -27.46
C ILE A 47 18.90 -0.33 -27.30
N TYR A 48 18.47 0.33 -28.39
CA TYR A 48 17.32 1.24 -28.35
C TYR A 48 16.01 0.53 -27.94
N VAL A 49 15.76 -0.66 -28.47
CA VAL A 49 14.59 -1.48 -28.11
C VAL A 49 14.68 -1.93 -26.65
N CYS A 50 15.86 -2.35 -26.19
CA CYS A 50 16.08 -2.70 -24.78
C CYS A 50 15.88 -1.49 -23.86
N MET A 51 16.36 -0.30 -24.22
CA MET A 51 16.13 0.93 -23.46
C MET A 51 14.63 1.32 -23.43
N LYS A 52 13.93 1.17 -24.56
CA LYS A 52 12.47 1.40 -24.61
C LYS A 52 11.69 0.38 -23.79
N LEU A 53 12.08 -0.90 -23.83
CA LEU A 53 11.50 -1.94 -23.02
C LEU A 53 11.84 -1.75 -21.53
N TYR A 54 13.06 -1.34 -21.22
CA TYR A 54 13.44 -0.99 -19.85
C TYR A 54 12.66 0.22 -19.32
N ASN A 55 12.53 1.27 -20.11
CA ASN A 55 11.71 2.44 -19.75
C ASN A 55 10.22 2.08 -19.64
N TRP A 56 9.68 1.24 -20.52
CA TRP A 56 8.32 0.73 -20.43
C TRP A 56 8.15 -0.17 -19.20
N TYR A 57 9.11 -1.03 -18.92
CA TYR A 57 9.16 -1.87 -17.73
C TYR A 57 9.31 -1.04 -16.45
N SER A 58 10.20 -0.05 -16.43
CA SER A 58 10.39 0.84 -15.28
C SER A 58 9.21 1.81 -15.05
N GLN A 59 8.47 2.17 -16.09
CA GLN A 59 7.23 2.94 -15.98
C GLN A 59 6.02 2.05 -15.63
N GLY A 60 6.03 0.78 -16.03
CA GLY A 60 5.00 -0.21 -15.66
C GLY A 60 5.10 -0.70 -14.20
N PHE A 61 6.27 -0.54 -13.55
CA PHE A 61 6.49 -0.86 -12.14
C PHE A 61 6.41 0.35 -11.20
N LYS A 62 5.77 1.43 -11.64
CA LYS A 62 5.20 2.35 -10.66
C LYS A 62 4.04 1.61 -10.02
N PHE A 63 4.25 1.16 -8.79
CA PHE A 63 3.18 0.68 -7.93
C PHE A 63 2.10 1.75 -7.89
N ASN A 64 1.08 1.58 -8.71
CA ASN A 64 -0.17 2.31 -8.54
C ASN A 64 -0.83 1.71 -7.30
N TYR A 65 -0.54 2.29 -6.16
CA TYR A 65 -1.39 2.26 -4.99
C TYR A 65 -2.54 3.28 -5.18
N ASP A 66 -3.00 3.39 -6.41
CA ASP A 66 -4.17 4.19 -6.73
C ASP A 66 -5.40 3.30 -6.62
N ASN A 67 -6.02 3.35 -5.45
CA ASN A 67 -7.43 3.00 -5.31
C ASN A 67 -8.26 4.05 -6.07
N ASN A 68 -8.43 3.87 -7.35
CA ASN A 68 -9.48 4.55 -8.11
C ASN A 68 -10.47 3.51 -8.59
N ASN A 69 -11.51 3.34 -7.83
CA ASN A 69 -12.82 2.97 -8.33
C ASN A 69 -13.73 4.15 -8.12
N ASP A 70 -13.90 4.93 -9.15
CA ASP A 70 -15.18 5.55 -9.46
C ASP A 70 -15.19 5.87 -10.97
N ASN A 71 -15.96 5.05 -11.68
CA ASN A 71 -16.42 5.36 -13.02
C ASN A 71 -17.45 6.49 -12.89
N ASP A 72 -17.11 7.66 -13.42
CA ASP A 72 -18.14 8.54 -13.96
C ASP A 72 -17.66 9.15 -15.26
N ASN A 73 -18.36 8.75 -16.33
CA ASN A 73 -18.30 9.36 -17.65
C ASN A 73 -18.64 10.84 -17.57
N ASN A 74 -17.76 11.71 -18.03
CA ASN A 74 -18.21 12.86 -18.79
C ASN A 74 -17.11 13.33 -19.76
N ASN A 75 -17.42 13.12 -21.04
CA ASN A 75 -16.80 13.79 -22.16
C ASN A 75 -16.89 15.31 -22.00
N ASN A 76 -15.75 16.01 -22.16
CA ASN A 76 -15.72 17.15 -23.06
C ASN A 76 -14.29 17.50 -23.48
N ASN A 77 -14.07 17.34 -24.78
CA ASN A 77 -12.97 17.94 -25.53
C ASN A 77 -13.00 19.46 -25.40
N ASN A 78 -11.81 20.04 -25.19
CA ASN A 78 -11.38 21.15 -26.07
C ASN A 78 -9.89 21.44 -25.85
N ASN A 79 -9.11 21.10 -26.88
CA ASN A 79 -7.79 21.64 -27.12
C ASN A 79 -7.91 23.12 -27.46
N ASN A 80 -7.08 23.93 -26.85
CA ASN A 80 -6.48 25.11 -27.50
C ASN A 80 -5.21 25.49 -26.75
N ASP A 81 -4.08 25.12 -27.35
CA ASP A 81 -2.79 25.73 -27.08
C ASP A 81 -2.82 27.17 -27.53
N ASN A 82 -2.58 28.09 -26.63
CA ASN A 82 -2.07 29.42 -26.94
C ASN A 82 -1.17 29.86 -25.79
N ASP A 83 0.14 29.75 -26.03
CA ASP A 83 1.16 30.46 -25.28
C ASP A 83 0.90 31.96 -25.35
N ASN A 84 0.54 32.54 -24.22
CA ASN A 84 0.71 33.98 -23.98
C ASN A 84 1.21 34.15 -22.55
N ASP A 85 2.49 34.49 -22.47
CA ASP A 85 3.20 34.97 -21.29
C ASP A 85 2.51 36.25 -20.79
N ASN A 86 1.63 36.07 -19.81
CA ASN A 86 1.13 37.17 -18.99
C ASN A 86 1.34 36.76 -17.53
N SER A 87 2.24 37.45 -16.86
CA SER A 87 2.45 37.41 -15.41
C SER A 87 1.14 37.77 -14.70
N VAL A 88 0.22 36.82 -14.63
CA VAL A 88 -0.96 36.89 -13.78
C VAL A 88 -0.48 36.66 -12.36
N ASN A 89 -0.62 37.67 -11.49
CA ASN A 89 -0.62 37.50 -10.05
C ASN A 89 -1.60 36.38 -9.72
N LYS A 90 -1.10 35.15 -9.58
CA LYS A 90 -1.92 34.04 -9.06
C LYS A 90 -2.27 34.43 -7.62
N GLU A 91 -3.52 34.81 -7.41
CA GLU A 91 -4.08 34.98 -6.09
C GLU A 91 -3.79 33.71 -5.30
N ILE A 92 -3.09 33.82 -4.17
CA ILE A 92 -2.76 32.68 -3.31
C ILE A 92 -4.09 32.14 -2.78
N VAL A 93 -4.44 30.93 -3.21
CA VAL A 93 -5.66 30.25 -2.74
C VAL A 93 -5.52 29.99 -1.25
N ASN A 94 -6.42 30.56 -0.45
CA ASN A 94 -6.44 30.31 0.99
C ASN A 94 -7.49 29.22 1.31
N TYR A 95 -7.05 28.00 1.48
CA TYR A 95 -7.91 26.84 1.71
C TYR A 95 -8.65 26.87 3.07
N SER A 96 -8.22 27.70 4.04
CA SER A 96 -8.98 27.91 5.29
C SER A 96 -10.33 28.59 5.04
N LYS A 97 -10.51 29.21 3.87
CA LYS A 97 -11.75 29.95 3.50
C LYS A 97 -12.50 29.36 2.31
N SER A 98 -11.82 28.65 1.39
CA SER A 98 -12.41 28.28 0.11
C SER A 98 -13.14 26.94 0.06
N GLY A 99 -12.93 26.06 1.03
CA GLY A 99 -13.58 24.74 1.08
C GLY A 99 -13.20 23.73 -0.01
N ASN A 100 -12.39 24.13 -1.01
CA ASN A 100 -12.02 23.28 -2.14
C ASN A 100 -10.55 22.83 -2.06
N VAL A 101 -10.23 22.00 -1.06
CA VAL A 101 -8.91 21.40 -0.94
C VAL A 101 -8.75 20.33 -2.02
N PRO A 102 -7.70 20.39 -2.87
CA PRO A 102 -7.49 19.43 -3.94
C PRO A 102 -7.15 18.05 -3.39
N THR A 103 -7.38 17.01 -4.19
CA THR A 103 -6.90 15.66 -3.87
C THR A 103 -5.38 15.64 -3.87
N MET A 104 -4.82 15.24 -2.74
CA MET A 104 -3.38 15.17 -2.52
C MET A 104 -2.80 13.83 -2.98
N LYS A 105 -1.51 13.83 -3.32
CA LYS A 105 -0.74 12.61 -3.62
C LYS A 105 0.23 12.29 -2.49
N ARG A 106 0.43 10.99 -2.21
CA ARG A 106 1.42 10.56 -1.21
C ARG A 106 2.76 11.29 -1.38
N PRO A 107 3.38 11.76 -0.31
CA PRO A 107 3.16 11.44 1.11
C PRO A 107 1.99 12.19 1.76
N PHE A 108 1.31 13.07 1.06
CA PHE A 108 0.18 13.83 1.55
C PHE A 108 -1.12 13.06 1.35
N LEU A 109 -1.95 13.03 2.39
CA LEU A 109 -3.23 12.34 2.37
C LEU A 109 -4.31 13.26 2.96
N ASN A 110 -5.36 13.52 2.18
CA ASN A 110 -6.47 14.36 2.65
C ASN A 110 -7.14 13.78 3.89
N LEU A 111 -7.57 14.66 4.76
CA LEU A 111 -8.51 14.36 5.84
C LEU A 111 -9.88 14.90 5.46
N TYR A 112 -10.90 14.06 5.50
CA TYR A 112 -12.29 14.43 5.21
C TYR A 112 -13.10 14.55 6.49
N ALA A 113 -13.95 15.57 6.55
CA ALA A 113 -15.02 15.67 7.51
C ALA A 113 -16.30 15.12 6.89
N VAL A 114 -16.95 14.19 7.59
CA VAL A 114 -18.32 13.75 7.27
C VAL A 114 -19.27 14.58 8.12
N MET A 115 -20.06 15.40 7.45
CA MET A 115 -20.99 16.33 8.08
C MET A 115 -22.24 15.61 8.61
N LYS A 116 -22.97 16.21 9.52
CA LYS A 116 -24.22 15.65 10.08
C LYS A 116 -25.31 15.42 9.03
N ASP A 117 -25.27 16.14 7.91
CA ASP A 117 -26.14 15.94 6.74
C ASP A 117 -25.64 14.81 5.79
N GLY A 118 -24.52 14.17 6.11
CA GLY A 118 -23.90 13.10 5.33
C GLY A 118 -22.96 13.56 4.22
N LYS A 119 -22.81 14.87 4.00
CA LYS A 119 -21.86 15.40 3.01
C LYS A 119 -20.41 15.20 3.48
N GLU A 120 -19.53 14.84 2.56
CA GLU A 120 -18.08 14.77 2.80
C GLU A 120 -17.40 16.04 2.31
N ILE A 121 -16.56 16.63 3.16
CA ILE A 121 -15.80 17.84 2.86
C ILE A 121 -14.32 17.56 3.10
N ALA A 122 -13.48 17.82 2.08
CA ALA A 122 -12.04 17.82 2.25
C ALA A 122 -11.64 18.97 3.18
N THR A 123 -11.05 18.63 4.32
CA THR A 123 -10.59 19.65 5.27
C THR A 123 -9.27 20.26 4.82
N ASN A 124 -8.94 21.45 5.34
CA ASN A 124 -7.59 22.01 5.19
C ASN A 124 -6.56 21.38 6.16
N ILE A 125 -6.83 20.18 6.65
CA ILE A 125 -5.86 19.33 7.37
C ILE A 125 -5.46 18.18 6.48
N VAL A 126 -4.17 17.91 6.38
CA VAL A 126 -3.56 16.88 5.54
C VAL A 126 -2.60 16.04 6.37
N PHE A 127 -2.62 14.74 6.19
CA PHE A 127 -1.64 13.84 6.79
C PHE A 127 -0.35 13.80 5.98
N ILE A 128 0.80 13.75 6.67
CA ILE A 128 2.09 13.28 6.14
C ILE A 128 2.22 11.82 6.55
N THR A 129 2.26 10.90 5.57
CA THR A 129 2.12 9.45 5.81
C THR A 129 3.42 8.67 5.71
N HIS A 130 4.45 9.24 5.09
CA HIS A 130 5.81 8.69 5.00
C HIS A 130 6.82 9.80 4.68
N SER A 131 8.09 9.46 4.75
CA SER A 131 9.20 10.39 4.52
C SER A 131 9.16 11.05 3.14
N PHE A 132 9.70 12.26 3.04
CA PHE A 132 9.83 13.01 1.79
C PHE A 132 10.89 12.38 0.88
N THR A 133 10.51 11.34 0.15
CA THR A 133 11.40 10.57 -0.72
C THR A 133 11.62 11.21 -2.08
N ARG A 134 10.74 12.13 -2.49
CA ARG A 134 10.83 12.86 -3.76
C ARG A 134 11.27 14.30 -3.51
N ASP A 135 11.96 14.88 -4.49
CA ASP A 135 12.47 16.25 -4.40
C ASP A 135 11.37 17.32 -4.35
N ASP A 136 10.20 17.03 -4.91
CA ASP A 136 9.05 17.92 -4.94
C ASP A 136 8.27 17.99 -3.60
N CYS A 137 8.45 17.00 -2.70
CA CYS A 137 7.67 16.93 -1.45
C CYS A 137 7.84 18.16 -0.56
N GLU A 138 9.07 18.70 -0.44
CA GLU A 138 9.33 19.89 0.36
C GLU A 138 8.70 21.14 -0.29
N VAL A 139 8.78 21.22 -1.61
CA VAL A 139 8.17 22.32 -2.37
C VAL A 139 6.65 22.28 -2.20
N ASP A 140 6.05 21.11 -2.34
CA ASP A 140 4.61 20.91 -2.14
C ASP A 140 4.19 21.22 -0.70
N TYR A 141 4.96 20.78 0.31
CA TYR A 141 4.70 21.10 1.71
C TYR A 141 4.66 22.60 1.96
N ASN A 142 5.70 23.33 1.49
CA ASN A 142 5.80 24.78 1.68
C ASN A 142 4.68 25.51 0.96
N LYS A 143 4.34 25.09 -0.26
CA LYS A 143 3.21 25.62 -1.02
C LYS A 143 1.90 25.43 -0.26
N PHE A 144 1.56 24.19 0.12
CA PHE A 144 0.32 23.90 0.83
C PHE A 144 0.23 24.65 2.15
N LYS A 145 1.33 24.74 2.91
CA LYS A 145 1.39 25.50 4.15
C LYS A 145 1.10 26.99 3.92
N SER A 146 1.64 27.61 2.86
CA SER A 146 1.36 28.99 2.50
C SER A 146 -0.08 29.23 2.05
N GLU A 147 -0.74 28.20 1.57
CA GLU A 147 -2.15 28.21 1.15
C GLU A 147 -3.13 27.86 2.30
N GLY A 148 -2.64 27.77 3.54
CA GLY A 148 -3.48 27.55 4.74
C GLY A 148 -3.80 26.08 5.02
N ILE A 149 -3.02 25.14 4.47
CA ILE A 149 -3.09 23.74 4.86
C ILE A 149 -2.31 23.51 6.16
N HIS A 150 -2.90 22.76 7.06
CA HIS A 150 -2.31 22.28 8.31
C HIS A 150 -1.95 20.80 8.20
N PHE A 151 -0.93 20.37 8.95
CA PHE A 151 -0.43 19.01 8.83
C PHE A 151 -0.52 18.23 10.14
N LEU A 152 -0.92 16.97 10.02
CA LEU A 152 -0.79 15.91 11.01
C LEU A 152 0.13 14.82 10.47
N GLY A 153 0.82 14.10 11.34
CA GLY A 153 1.54 12.89 10.96
C GLY A 153 0.65 11.65 11.06
N LEU A 154 0.91 10.68 10.21
CA LEU A 154 0.25 9.37 10.25
C LEU A 154 1.28 8.27 9.97
N SER A 155 1.51 7.39 10.95
CA SER A 155 2.35 6.21 10.77
C SER A 155 1.62 5.19 9.90
N SER A 156 1.83 5.25 8.58
CA SER A 156 1.21 4.32 7.62
C SER A 156 2.24 3.48 6.86
N TYR A 157 3.52 3.78 7.03
CA TYR A 157 4.61 3.11 6.33
C TYR A 157 5.79 2.83 7.26
N SER A 158 6.13 1.55 7.45
CA SER A 158 7.25 1.09 8.30
C SER A 158 7.31 1.85 9.64
N GLU A 159 8.50 2.25 10.07
CA GLU A 159 8.74 2.93 11.35
C GLU A 159 8.60 4.46 11.25
N PHE A 160 7.99 5.01 10.19
CA PHE A 160 7.81 6.45 10.06
C PHE A 160 6.99 7.04 11.23
N PRO A 161 7.45 8.10 11.92
CA PRO A 161 8.50 9.06 11.57
C PRO A 161 9.92 8.64 11.97
N GLY A 162 10.13 7.46 12.51
CA GLY A 162 11.45 6.93 12.80
C GLY A 162 12.27 6.64 11.53
N LYS A 163 13.53 6.28 11.72
CA LYS A 163 14.41 5.92 10.59
C LYS A 163 13.91 4.66 9.91
N ILE A 164 13.65 4.75 8.60
CA ILE A 164 13.27 3.60 7.79
C ILE A 164 14.52 2.74 7.58
N THR A 165 14.51 1.51 8.09
CA THR A 165 15.64 0.57 8.02
C THR A 165 15.49 -0.46 6.90
N ASN A 166 14.65 -0.18 5.89
CA ASN A 166 14.45 -1.11 4.79
C ASN A 166 15.65 -1.15 3.85
N PRO A 167 16.36 -2.29 3.70
CA PRO A 167 17.51 -2.41 2.82
C PRO A 167 17.16 -2.31 1.33
N HIS A 168 15.89 -2.41 0.95
CA HIS A 168 15.41 -2.31 -0.43
C HIS A 168 14.71 -0.99 -0.73
N ASP A 169 14.67 -0.06 0.23
CA ASP A 169 14.09 1.25 0.01
C ASP A 169 15.03 2.12 -0.85
N VAL A 170 14.43 3.03 -1.62
CA VAL A 170 15.14 4.07 -2.38
C VAL A 170 16.01 4.92 -1.45
N LEU A 171 15.76 4.87 -0.15
CA LEU A 171 16.49 5.54 0.92
C LEU A 171 17.63 4.70 1.53
N ASN A 172 18.21 3.78 0.79
CA ASN A 172 19.41 3.05 1.24
C ASN A 172 20.62 3.97 1.49
N ASP A 173 20.55 5.21 1.02
CA ASP A 173 21.52 6.23 1.38
C ASP A 173 21.18 6.80 2.78
N PRO A 174 22.01 6.53 3.81
CA PRO A 174 21.79 7.05 5.16
C PRO A 174 21.87 8.58 5.23
N ASN A 175 22.41 9.23 4.19
CA ASN A 175 22.51 10.68 4.06
C ASN A 175 21.38 11.28 3.23
N HIS A 176 20.41 10.47 2.78
CA HIS A 176 19.30 11.00 2.00
C HIS A 176 18.56 12.10 2.78
N LYS A 177 18.28 13.21 2.12
CA LYS A 177 17.67 14.39 2.73
C LYS A 177 16.37 14.12 3.48
N ALA A 178 15.61 13.07 3.11
CA ALA A 178 14.40 12.67 3.81
C ALA A 178 14.62 12.35 5.30
N TYR A 179 15.83 11.93 5.68
CA TYR A 179 16.21 11.68 7.07
C TYR A 179 16.65 12.92 7.85
N SER A 180 16.90 14.04 7.16
CA SER A 180 17.28 15.30 7.80
C SER A 180 16.08 16.08 8.31
N TYR A 181 14.85 15.77 7.87
CA TYR A 181 13.66 16.47 8.32
C TYR A 181 13.27 16.02 9.72
N ASN A 182 13.04 16.99 10.59
CA ASN A 182 12.30 16.77 11.83
C ASN A 182 10.80 16.86 11.52
N TYR A 183 10.14 15.74 11.27
CA TYR A 183 8.72 15.69 10.93
C TYR A 183 7.81 16.22 12.05
N PHE A 184 8.30 16.29 13.29
CA PHE A 184 7.55 16.90 14.39
C PHE A 184 7.45 18.41 14.27
N ASP A 185 8.42 19.06 13.60
CA ASP A 185 8.35 20.51 13.30
C ASP A 185 7.45 20.81 12.10
N LEU A 186 7.17 19.80 11.28
CA LEU A 186 6.31 19.89 10.10
C LEU A 186 4.84 19.61 10.42
N THR A 187 4.53 19.01 11.56
CA THR A 187 3.19 18.56 11.95
C THR A 187 2.80 19.07 13.33
N ARG A 188 1.50 19.14 13.62
CA ARG A 188 0.99 19.62 14.91
C ARG A 188 0.54 18.51 15.85
N GLY A 189 0.55 17.27 15.38
CA GLY A 189 0.17 16.08 16.12
C GLY A 189 0.32 14.83 15.26
N TRP A 190 0.13 13.66 15.84
CA TRP A 190 0.43 12.39 15.19
C TRP A 190 -0.58 11.29 15.48
N CYS A 191 -1.00 10.58 14.43
CA CYS A 191 -1.68 9.29 14.53
C CYS A 191 -0.62 8.18 14.49
N SER A 192 -0.31 7.57 15.64
CA SER A 192 0.70 6.53 15.78
C SER A 192 0.07 5.15 15.84
N VAL A 193 0.74 4.15 15.26
CA VAL A 193 0.37 2.74 15.30
C VAL A 193 1.25 1.91 16.24
N PHE A 194 2.28 2.55 16.81
CA PHE A 194 3.30 1.84 17.58
C PHE A 194 2.85 1.56 19.02
N ARG A 195 3.45 0.52 19.61
CA ARG A 195 3.37 0.29 21.05
C ARG A 195 4.02 1.44 21.83
N GLU A 196 3.61 1.64 23.07
CA GLU A 196 4.06 2.78 23.87
C GLU A 196 5.58 2.81 24.08
N GLU A 197 6.22 1.64 24.19
CA GLU A 197 7.67 1.54 24.33
C GLU A 197 8.43 2.06 23.11
N ILE A 198 7.83 1.95 21.93
CA ILE A 198 8.36 2.50 20.67
C ILE A 198 8.01 3.97 20.58
N ASN A 199 6.79 4.38 20.93
CA ASN A 199 6.36 5.77 20.95
C ASN A 199 7.27 6.64 21.82
N GLN A 200 7.63 6.16 23.01
CA GLN A 200 8.52 6.89 23.93
C GLN A 200 9.93 7.10 23.38
N LYS A 201 10.39 6.24 22.46
CA LYS A 201 11.71 6.37 21.81
C LYS A 201 11.68 7.31 20.61
N ILE A 202 10.55 7.38 19.89
CA ILE A 202 10.43 8.09 18.63
C ILE A 202 9.91 9.51 18.84
N PHE A 203 8.88 9.67 19.69
CA PHE A 203 8.16 10.95 19.83
C PHE A 203 8.73 11.83 20.94
N PRO A 204 8.78 13.16 20.74
CA PRO A 204 9.02 14.09 21.83
C PRO A 204 7.98 13.88 22.96
N LYS A 205 8.40 14.08 24.23
CA LYS A 205 7.60 13.73 25.42
C LYS A 205 6.18 14.27 25.40
N ASP A 206 6.00 15.52 25.04
CA ASP A 206 4.72 16.23 25.13
C ASP A 206 4.08 16.44 23.73
N PHE A 207 4.57 15.74 22.71
CA PHE A 207 4.04 15.88 21.37
C PHE A 207 2.63 15.23 21.27
N PRO A 208 1.60 15.98 20.79
CA PRO A 208 0.24 15.46 20.71
C PRO A 208 0.15 14.20 19.83
N ARG A 209 -0.36 13.12 20.37
CA ARG A 209 -0.54 11.88 19.60
C ARG A 209 -1.73 11.05 20.06
N ILE A 210 -2.27 10.25 19.13
CA ILE A 210 -3.25 9.20 19.42
C ILE A 210 -2.85 7.87 18.77
N GLN A 211 -3.30 6.78 19.36
CA GLN A 211 -3.19 5.43 18.77
C GLN A 211 -4.21 5.30 17.65
N MET A 212 -3.75 5.31 16.39
CA MET A 212 -4.61 5.23 15.19
C MET A 212 -3.79 4.99 13.92
N GLY A 213 -4.31 4.15 13.02
CA GLY A 213 -3.77 3.91 11.68
C GLY A 213 -4.86 3.90 10.62
N GLU A 214 -4.50 3.81 9.34
CA GLU A 214 -5.45 3.74 8.23
C GLU A 214 -6.38 2.52 8.34
N SER A 215 -5.88 1.38 8.80
CA SER A 215 -6.64 0.15 8.97
C SER A 215 -7.77 0.25 10.00
N ASN A 216 -7.75 1.25 10.90
CA ASN A 216 -8.87 1.50 11.81
C ASN A 216 -10.19 1.86 11.08
N PHE A 217 -10.10 2.28 9.81
CA PHE A 217 -11.22 2.75 8.99
C PHE A 217 -11.76 1.70 8.01
N ALA A 218 -11.48 0.40 8.23
CA ALA A 218 -11.98 -0.65 7.35
C ALA A 218 -13.51 -0.61 7.19
N LYS A 219 -13.96 -0.81 5.94
CA LYS A 219 -15.34 -0.59 5.50
C LYS A 219 -16.25 -1.78 5.86
N PHE A 220 -16.52 -2.01 7.13
CA PHE A 220 -17.33 -3.15 7.59
C PHE A 220 -18.77 -3.17 7.02
N LYS A 221 -19.27 -2.06 6.50
CA LYS A 221 -20.61 -1.99 5.85
C LYS A 221 -20.64 -2.66 4.49
N THR A 222 -19.51 -2.67 3.78
CA THR A 222 -19.36 -3.30 2.45
C THR A 222 -18.62 -4.64 2.53
N HIS A 223 -17.78 -4.84 3.53
CA HIS A 223 -17.08 -6.09 3.81
C HIS A 223 -17.95 -6.98 4.69
N LEU A 224 -18.84 -7.73 4.04
CA LEU A 224 -19.86 -8.53 4.73
C LEU A 224 -19.55 -10.02 4.59
N PRO A 225 -19.60 -10.78 5.72
CA PRO A 225 -19.56 -12.23 5.64
C PRO A 225 -20.79 -12.75 4.90
N ASP A 226 -20.58 -13.66 3.96
CA ASP A 226 -21.65 -14.36 3.27
C ASP A 226 -21.77 -15.79 3.83
N PRO A 227 -22.84 -16.12 4.57
CA PRO A 227 -23.03 -17.42 5.16
C PRO A 227 -23.31 -18.53 4.12
N ASN A 228 -23.63 -18.18 2.87
CA ASN A 228 -23.91 -19.14 1.81
C ASN A 228 -22.65 -19.57 1.07
N VAL A 229 -21.51 -18.91 1.28
CA VAL A 229 -20.23 -19.30 0.70
C VAL A 229 -19.60 -20.39 1.54
N GLU A 230 -19.33 -21.53 0.92
CA GLU A 230 -18.64 -22.64 1.56
C GLU A 230 -17.19 -22.25 1.91
N LYS A 231 -16.73 -22.71 3.09
CA LYS A 231 -15.35 -22.53 3.53
C LYS A 231 -14.45 -23.57 2.83
N GLU A 232 -13.75 -23.12 1.79
CA GLU A 232 -12.83 -23.95 0.99
C GLU A 232 -11.46 -24.10 1.66
N TYR A 233 -11.06 -23.07 2.42
CA TYR A 233 -9.74 -22.97 3.07
C TYR A 233 -9.87 -22.74 4.57
N ASP A 234 -8.93 -23.29 5.32
CA ASP A 234 -8.81 -22.98 6.74
C ASP A 234 -8.27 -21.56 6.93
N PHE A 235 -7.24 -21.17 6.18
CA PHE A 235 -6.65 -19.85 6.33
C PHE A 235 -6.35 -19.14 5.00
N ILE A 236 -6.27 -17.81 5.09
CA ILE A 236 -5.73 -16.94 4.05
C ILE A 236 -4.44 -16.30 4.54
N TYR A 237 -3.40 -16.28 3.70
CA TYR A 237 -2.15 -15.59 3.94
C TYR A 237 -1.76 -14.76 2.71
N ILE A 238 -1.39 -13.49 2.93
CA ILE A 238 -1.02 -12.57 1.87
C ILE A 238 0.48 -12.26 1.96
N CYS A 239 1.21 -12.66 0.94
CA CYS A 239 2.64 -12.37 0.82
C CYS A 239 3.01 -12.31 -0.66
N LEU A 240 3.20 -11.12 -1.20
CA LEU A 240 3.58 -10.95 -2.59
C LEU A 240 5.01 -11.48 -2.82
N LYS A 241 5.26 -12.06 -4.00
CA LYS A 241 6.62 -12.37 -4.43
C LYS A 241 7.36 -11.08 -4.78
N ASP A 242 8.63 -11.04 -4.49
CA ASP A 242 9.48 -9.88 -4.79
C ASP A 242 9.91 -9.82 -6.26
N ASN A 243 9.97 -10.99 -6.90
CA ASN A 243 10.35 -11.17 -8.31
C ASN A 243 9.96 -12.57 -8.82
N ASP A 244 10.08 -12.80 -10.11
CA ASP A 244 9.69 -14.08 -10.74
C ASP A 244 10.59 -15.27 -10.34
N LYS A 245 11.76 -15.02 -9.76
CA LYS A 245 12.64 -16.06 -9.22
C LYS A 245 12.31 -16.41 -7.76
N CYS A 246 11.33 -15.72 -7.16
CA CYS A 246 10.91 -15.87 -5.76
C CYS A 246 12.06 -15.70 -4.76
N THR A 247 13.12 -14.96 -5.14
CA THR A 247 14.20 -14.61 -4.21
C THR A 247 13.68 -13.57 -3.21
N ASP A 248 14.18 -13.66 -1.99
CA ASP A 248 13.76 -12.76 -0.91
C ASP A 248 14.13 -11.31 -1.23
N GLY A 249 13.19 -10.43 -0.97
CA GLY A 249 13.31 -8.98 -1.13
C GLY A 249 12.45 -8.26 -0.09
N TRP A 250 11.91 -7.11 -0.48
CA TRP A 250 11.13 -6.27 0.43
C TRP A 250 9.84 -6.95 0.93
N GLN A 251 9.05 -7.54 0.02
CA GLN A 251 7.79 -8.19 0.39
C GLN A 251 8.04 -9.38 1.33
N SER A 252 9.06 -10.19 1.02
CA SER A 252 9.48 -11.31 1.86
C SER A 252 9.90 -10.84 3.25
N THR A 253 10.62 -9.72 3.34
CA THR A 253 11.12 -9.15 4.59
C THR A 253 9.98 -8.59 5.46
N ILE A 254 9.10 -7.75 4.90
CA ILE A 254 8.01 -7.14 5.70
C ILE A 254 6.96 -8.15 6.14
N ARG A 255 6.75 -9.21 5.35
CA ARG A 255 5.79 -10.29 5.63
C ARG A 255 6.42 -11.45 6.40
N GLU A 256 7.70 -11.37 6.75
CA GLU A 256 8.44 -12.41 7.47
C GLU A 256 8.28 -13.80 6.82
N TRP A 257 8.56 -13.87 5.50
CA TRP A 257 8.33 -15.08 4.74
C TRP A 257 9.05 -16.30 5.31
N ASN A 258 10.26 -16.12 5.88
CA ASN A 258 11.01 -17.20 6.49
C ASN A 258 10.37 -17.73 7.79
N VAL A 259 9.77 -16.85 8.60
CA VAL A 259 8.96 -17.22 9.76
C VAL A 259 7.67 -17.90 9.29
N ALA A 260 7.00 -17.32 8.29
CA ALA A 260 5.79 -17.89 7.73
C ALA A 260 5.99 -19.31 7.22
N LYS A 261 7.08 -19.61 6.48
CA LYS A 261 7.39 -20.97 6.02
C LYS A 261 7.44 -22.00 7.16
N LYS A 262 8.05 -21.67 8.29
CA LYS A 262 8.10 -22.56 9.46
C LYS A 262 6.70 -22.81 10.05
N CYS A 263 5.89 -21.75 10.18
CA CYS A 263 4.51 -21.88 10.65
C CYS A 263 3.66 -22.70 9.67
N LEU A 264 3.78 -22.45 8.37
CA LEU A 264 3.05 -23.16 7.32
C LEU A 264 3.40 -24.65 7.32
N ASP A 265 4.68 -25.00 7.51
CA ASP A 265 5.10 -26.41 7.60
C ASP A 265 4.39 -27.13 8.74
N ILE A 266 4.32 -26.53 9.92
CA ILE A 266 3.59 -27.08 11.07
C ILE A 266 2.08 -27.19 10.76
N MET A 267 1.46 -26.14 10.22
CA MET A 267 0.04 -26.09 9.88
C MET A 267 -0.33 -27.18 8.86
N CYS A 268 0.48 -27.34 7.82
CA CYS A 268 0.25 -28.35 6.78
C CYS A 268 0.59 -29.78 7.26
N ASN A 269 1.74 -29.96 7.92
CA ASN A 269 2.23 -31.28 8.31
C ASN A 269 1.38 -31.90 9.40
N LYS A 270 1.22 -31.17 10.50
CA LYS A 270 0.58 -31.70 11.71
C LYS A 270 -0.95 -31.55 11.70
N TYR A 271 -1.44 -30.39 11.27
CA TYR A 271 -2.86 -30.06 11.36
C TYR A 271 -3.62 -30.27 10.05
N LYS A 272 -2.92 -30.55 8.93
CA LYS A 272 -3.49 -30.73 7.61
C LYS A 272 -4.38 -29.55 7.16
N LEU A 273 -4.07 -28.34 7.60
CA LEU A 273 -4.83 -27.14 7.26
C LEU A 273 -4.65 -26.79 5.78
N LYS A 274 -5.75 -26.46 5.14
CA LYS A 274 -5.77 -25.95 3.76
C LYS A 274 -5.59 -24.43 3.76
N GLY A 275 -4.67 -23.92 2.96
CA GLY A 275 -4.38 -22.50 2.88
C GLY A 275 -4.57 -21.91 1.50
N LEU A 276 -4.98 -20.65 1.47
CA LEU A 276 -4.95 -19.79 0.29
C LEU A 276 -3.81 -18.77 0.47
N LEU A 277 -2.76 -18.88 -0.36
CA LEU A 277 -1.62 -17.97 -0.38
C LEU A 277 -1.71 -17.04 -1.60
N LEU A 278 -1.92 -15.75 -1.33
CA LEU A 278 -2.04 -14.73 -2.37
C LEU A 278 -0.70 -14.05 -2.64
N GLY A 279 -0.34 -13.98 -3.92
CA GLY A 279 0.79 -13.20 -4.41
C GLY A 279 2.09 -13.99 -4.63
N ARG A 280 2.10 -15.33 -4.50
CA ARG A 280 3.29 -16.17 -4.66
C ARG A 280 3.11 -17.34 -5.62
N ILE A 281 2.29 -17.18 -6.63
CA ILE A 281 2.18 -18.22 -7.66
C ILE A 281 3.54 -18.57 -8.26
N GLY A 282 3.82 -19.87 -8.39
CA GLY A 282 5.10 -20.36 -8.90
C GLY A 282 6.27 -20.33 -7.92
N CYS A 283 6.06 -19.86 -6.68
CA CYS A 283 7.07 -19.91 -5.63
C CYS A 283 6.99 -21.22 -4.85
N GLU A 284 8.14 -21.62 -4.29
CA GLU A 284 8.23 -22.81 -3.46
C GLU A 284 7.64 -22.55 -2.07
N VAL A 285 6.82 -23.49 -1.61
CA VAL A 285 6.30 -23.58 -0.26
C VAL A 285 6.84 -24.85 0.41
N PRO A 286 6.73 -24.99 1.76
CA PRO A 286 7.14 -26.23 2.43
C PRO A 286 6.50 -27.46 1.77
N SER A 287 7.27 -28.53 1.61
CA SER A 287 6.85 -29.76 0.89
C SER A 287 5.53 -30.33 1.42
N ASN A 288 5.30 -30.26 2.74
CA ASN A 288 4.07 -30.69 3.37
C ASN A 288 2.84 -29.87 2.97
N CYS A 289 3.05 -28.69 2.40
CA CYS A 289 2.00 -27.78 1.97
C CYS A 289 1.58 -27.90 0.50
N HIS A 290 2.35 -28.63 -0.33
CA HIS A 290 2.13 -28.67 -1.78
C HIS A 290 0.72 -29.08 -2.21
N GLN A 291 0.07 -29.99 -1.48
CA GLN A 291 -1.29 -30.46 -1.78
C GLN A 291 -2.38 -29.75 -0.95
N LEU A 292 -1.97 -28.93 0.01
CA LEU A 292 -2.88 -28.29 0.96
C LEU A 292 -3.00 -26.77 0.71
N MET A 293 -2.08 -26.20 -0.09
CA MET A 293 -2.10 -24.77 -0.35
C MET A 293 -2.41 -24.48 -1.82
N GLU A 294 -3.35 -23.59 -2.03
CA GLU A 294 -3.56 -22.93 -3.32
C GLU A 294 -2.74 -21.64 -3.34
N LEU A 295 -1.93 -21.47 -4.38
CA LEU A 295 -1.11 -20.30 -4.60
C LEU A 295 -1.69 -19.50 -5.76
N THR A 296 -1.96 -18.23 -5.55
CA THR A 296 -2.44 -17.34 -6.61
C THR A 296 -1.44 -16.20 -6.87
N ASP A 297 -1.64 -15.50 -7.97
CA ASP A 297 -0.93 -14.24 -8.21
C ASP A 297 -1.64 -13.08 -7.52
N PHE A 298 -1.12 -11.86 -7.72
CA PHE A 298 -1.81 -10.65 -7.32
C PHE A 298 -3.20 -10.60 -7.96
N GLN A 299 -4.20 -10.21 -7.17
CA GLN A 299 -5.59 -10.15 -7.62
C GLN A 299 -6.12 -8.72 -7.51
N GLU A 300 -7.04 -8.39 -8.41
CA GLU A 300 -7.84 -7.18 -8.28
C GLU A 300 -8.61 -7.18 -6.95
N TYR A 301 -8.74 -5.99 -6.32
CA TYR A 301 -9.30 -5.85 -4.97
C TYR A 301 -10.69 -6.50 -4.84
N SER A 302 -11.55 -6.35 -5.84
CA SER A 302 -12.90 -6.93 -5.84
C SER A 302 -12.91 -8.48 -5.80
N THR A 303 -11.90 -9.11 -6.39
CA THR A 303 -11.70 -10.57 -6.35
C THR A 303 -11.04 -10.99 -5.05
N PHE A 304 -10.01 -10.26 -4.65
CA PHE A 304 -9.28 -10.46 -3.41
C PHE A 304 -10.23 -10.48 -2.20
N ILE A 305 -11.11 -9.48 -2.09
CA ILE A 305 -12.00 -9.34 -0.94
C ILE A 305 -13.01 -10.50 -0.81
N LYS A 306 -13.41 -11.12 -1.92
CA LYS A 306 -14.30 -12.29 -1.92
C LYS A 306 -13.65 -13.54 -1.32
N ASN A 307 -12.33 -13.64 -1.35
CA ASN A 307 -11.61 -14.80 -0.82
C ASN A 307 -11.73 -14.91 0.70
N PHE A 308 -11.95 -13.81 1.42
CA PHE A 308 -12.19 -13.87 2.86
C PHE A 308 -13.42 -14.72 3.20
N ASN A 309 -14.47 -14.70 2.37
CA ASN A 309 -15.64 -15.54 2.59
C ASN A 309 -15.35 -17.04 2.45
N LYS A 310 -14.32 -17.42 1.71
CA LYS A 310 -13.91 -18.83 1.52
C LYS A 310 -13.00 -19.36 2.63
N CYS A 311 -12.53 -18.49 3.53
CA CYS A 311 -11.55 -18.83 4.56
C CYS A 311 -12.17 -18.83 5.95
N ARG A 312 -11.56 -19.56 6.90
CA ARG A 312 -11.98 -19.64 8.31
C ARG A 312 -11.24 -18.66 9.20
N PHE A 313 -9.97 -18.34 8.89
CA PHE A 313 -9.18 -17.36 9.65
C PHE A 313 -8.12 -16.68 8.78
N VAL A 314 -7.52 -15.60 9.29
CA VAL A 314 -6.39 -14.91 8.67
C VAL A 314 -5.11 -15.28 9.40
N PHE A 315 -4.09 -15.72 8.65
CA PHE A 315 -2.74 -15.86 9.17
C PHE A 315 -1.92 -14.63 8.81
N CYS A 316 -1.34 -13.96 9.80
CA CYS A 316 -0.55 -12.74 9.64
C CYS A 316 0.84 -12.92 10.27
N ALA A 317 1.83 -13.26 9.46
CA ALA A 317 3.22 -13.39 9.90
C ALA A 317 4.00 -12.07 9.88
N SER A 318 3.44 -10.99 9.32
CA SER A 318 4.10 -9.70 9.14
C SER A 318 4.68 -9.15 10.43
N MET A 319 5.90 -8.59 10.36
CA MET A 319 6.52 -7.85 11.46
C MET A 319 6.54 -6.34 11.20
N ARG A 320 6.87 -5.92 10.00
CA ARG A 320 7.05 -4.49 9.65
C ARG A 320 5.83 -3.84 8.98
N ASP A 321 4.65 -4.39 9.20
CA ASP A 321 3.42 -3.79 8.71
C ASP A 321 2.90 -2.77 9.74
N ALA A 322 2.88 -1.49 9.36
CA ALA A 322 2.40 -0.42 10.21
C ALA A 322 0.87 -0.34 10.25
N SER A 323 0.20 -0.73 9.15
CA SER A 323 -1.27 -0.63 9.04
C SER A 323 -1.83 -1.82 8.26
N PRO A 324 -1.94 -3.01 8.91
CA PRO A 324 -2.29 -4.27 8.26
C PRO A 324 -3.78 -4.31 7.87
N ARG A 325 -4.13 -3.78 6.70
CA ARG A 325 -5.52 -3.77 6.20
C ARG A 325 -6.13 -5.15 6.12
N THR A 326 -5.36 -6.14 5.67
CA THR A 326 -5.84 -7.53 5.55
C THR A 326 -6.34 -8.11 6.88
N VAL A 327 -5.77 -7.65 7.99
CA VAL A 327 -6.22 -8.02 9.34
C VAL A 327 -7.61 -7.44 9.61
N THR A 328 -7.80 -6.15 9.43
CA THR A 328 -9.08 -5.50 9.71
C THR A 328 -10.17 -5.87 8.70
N GLU A 329 -9.81 -6.12 7.44
CA GLU A 329 -10.71 -6.72 6.45
C GLU A 329 -11.14 -8.13 6.91
N GLY A 330 -10.21 -8.97 7.36
CA GLY A 330 -10.54 -10.28 7.93
C GLY A 330 -11.52 -10.18 9.11
N LEU A 331 -11.29 -9.25 10.05
CA LEU A 331 -12.22 -8.99 11.15
C LEU A 331 -13.61 -8.57 10.67
N CYS A 332 -13.68 -7.74 9.60
CA CYS A 332 -14.95 -7.37 8.98
C CYS A 332 -15.70 -8.59 8.42
N PHE A 333 -15.00 -9.58 7.88
CA PHE A 333 -15.56 -10.85 7.40
C PHE A 333 -15.78 -11.90 8.51
N ASN A 334 -15.68 -11.48 9.77
CA ASN A 334 -15.82 -12.35 10.95
C ASN A 334 -14.77 -13.46 11.02
N LEU A 335 -13.57 -13.21 10.52
CA LEU A 335 -12.43 -14.14 10.60
C LEU A 335 -11.53 -13.77 11.76
N PRO A 336 -11.25 -14.69 12.70
CA PRO A 336 -10.23 -14.47 13.71
C PRO A 336 -8.83 -14.47 13.11
N ILE A 337 -7.89 -13.90 13.84
CA ILE A 337 -6.54 -13.63 13.34
C ILE A 337 -5.52 -14.40 14.16
N LEU A 338 -4.66 -15.16 13.50
CA LEU A 338 -3.45 -15.72 14.08
C LEU A 338 -2.28 -14.82 13.67
N MET A 339 -1.74 -14.05 14.62
CA MET A 339 -0.84 -12.93 14.34
C MET A 339 0.52 -13.06 14.98
N ASN A 340 1.56 -12.62 14.28
CA ASN A 340 2.89 -12.42 14.82
C ASN A 340 2.87 -11.36 15.95
N LYS A 341 3.34 -11.72 17.16
CA LYS A 341 3.34 -10.81 18.32
C LYS A 341 4.23 -9.57 18.12
N ASN A 342 5.25 -9.66 17.26
CA ASN A 342 6.21 -8.58 17.00
C ASN A 342 5.77 -7.64 15.88
N ILE A 343 4.52 -7.72 15.42
CA ILE A 343 4.00 -6.81 14.39
C ILE A 343 4.11 -5.35 14.85
N LEU A 344 4.49 -4.46 13.92
CA LEU A 344 4.73 -3.06 14.21
C LEU A 344 3.43 -2.31 14.55
N GLY A 345 2.40 -2.43 13.71
CA GLY A 345 1.08 -1.85 13.93
C GLY A 345 -0.03 -2.89 13.84
N GLY A 346 -1.22 -2.52 14.26
CA GLY A 346 -2.40 -3.41 14.24
C GLY A 346 -2.39 -4.50 15.33
N TRP A 347 -1.41 -4.48 16.21
CA TRP A 347 -1.36 -5.37 17.38
C TRP A 347 -2.58 -5.18 18.30
N GLU A 348 -3.16 -3.99 18.33
CA GLU A 348 -4.37 -3.66 19.10
C GLU A 348 -5.64 -4.38 18.61
N TYR A 349 -5.61 -4.97 17.42
CA TYR A 349 -6.77 -5.73 16.89
C TYR A 349 -6.89 -7.13 17.48
N ILE A 350 -5.88 -7.60 18.20
CA ILE A 350 -5.91 -8.92 18.85
C ILE A 350 -6.41 -8.82 20.28
N SER A 351 -7.46 -9.57 20.54
CA SER A 351 -8.08 -9.75 21.84
C SER A 351 -8.58 -11.19 21.98
N GLU A 352 -9.08 -11.56 23.14
CA GLU A 352 -9.70 -12.88 23.35
C GLU A 352 -10.84 -13.19 22.38
N GLN A 353 -11.49 -12.15 21.83
CA GLN A 353 -12.60 -12.27 20.89
C GLN A 353 -12.17 -12.29 19.42
N THR A 354 -10.92 -11.89 19.11
CA THR A 354 -10.52 -11.64 17.73
C THR A 354 -9.37 -12.51 17.25
N GLY A 355 -8.59 -13.13 18.14
CA GLY A 355 -7.47 -13.94 17.71
C GLY A 355 -6.44 -14.23 18.78
N GLU A 356 -5.29 -14.73 18.36
CA GLU A 356 -4.16 -15.06 19.23
C GLU A 356 -2.86 -14.57 18.61
N PHE A 357 -1.88 -14.27 19.47
CA PHE A 357 -0.51 -14.00 19.06
C PHE A 357 0.35 -15.25 19.10
N PHE A 358 1.19 -15.45 18.08
CA PHE A 358 2.28 -16.42 18.15
C PHE A 358 3.64 -15.71 18.28
N ASP A 359 4.62 -16.42 18.84
CA ASP A 359 5.99 -15.95 19.05
C ASP A 359 6.88 -16.34 17.86
N PRO A 360 7.33 -15.37 17.00
CA PRO A 360 8.17 -15.69 15.86
C PRO A 360 9.60 -16.10 16.24
N ASP A 361 10.06 -15.75 17.46
CA ASP A 361 11.41 -16.02 17.92
C ASP A 361 11.57 -17.46 18.47
N ASN A 362 10.44 -18.14 18.74
CA ASN A 362 10.42 -19.49 19.30
C ASN A 362 9.34 -20.38 18.66
N ILE A 363 9.28 -20.42 17.33
CA ILE A 363 8.26 -21.16 16.58
C ILE A 363 8.22 -22.63 17.00
N GLU A 364 9.38 -23.27 17.12
CA GLU A 364 9.51 -24.71 17.36
C GLU A 364 8.81 -25.18 18.66
N ASN A 365 8.77 -24.32 19.69
CA ASN A 365 8.21 -24.71 20.99
C ASN A 365 6.90 -23.97 21.34
N SER A 366 6.61 -22.81 20.69
CA SER A 366 5.50 -21.95 21.10
C SER A 366 4.35 -21.93 20.10
N PHE A 367 4.60 -22.23 18.83
CA PHE A 367 3.56 -22.08 17.79
C PHE A 367 2.45 -23.12 17.92
N GLU A 368 2.79 -24.40 18.13
CA GLU A 368 1.81 -25.47 18.26
C GLU A 368 0.82 -25.26 19.41
N PRO A 369 1.26 -24.98 20.66
CA PRO A 369 0.32 -24.72 21.75
C PRO A 369 -0.63 -23.55 21.48
N VAL A 370 -0.14 -22.50 20.79
CA VAL A 370 -0.98 -21.36 20.39
C VAL A 370 -1.98 -21.78 19.31
N LEU A 371 -1.53 -22.53 18.31
CA LEU A 371 -2.39 -23.03 17.25
C LEU A 371 -3.47 -23.99 17.80
N ASP A 372 -3.14 -24.89 18.73
CA ASP A 372 -4.09 -25.76 19.41
C ASP A 372 -5.19 -24.96 20.10
N LYS A 373 -4.79 -23.97 20.90
CA LYS A 373 -5.71 -23.05 21.58
C LYS A 373 -6.59 -22.30 20.56
N PHE A 374 -5.98 -21.75 19.52
CA PHE A 374 -6.66 -21.01 18.47
C PHE A 374 -7.70 -21.87 17.74
N MET A 375 -7.29 -23.07 17.27
CA MET A 375 -8.17 -23.99 16.55
C MET A 375 -9.30 -24.50 17.43
N LYS A 376 -9.06 -24.76 18.71
CA LYS A 376 -10.10 -25.14 19.67
C LYS A 376 -11.17 -24.05 19.78
N LYS A 377 -10.78 -22.79 19.99
CA LYS A 377 -11.70 -21.66 20.07
C LYS A 377 -12.44 -21.43 18.76
N LEU A 378 -11.73 -21.55 17.61
CA LEU A 378 -12.31 -21.43 16.28
C LEU A 378 -13.41 -22.48 16.04
N ASN A 379 -13.13 -23.75 16.37
CA ASN A 379 -14.07 -24.86 16.19
C ASN A 379 -15.28 -24.76 17.12
N ASN A 380 -15.11 -24.15 18.29
CA ASN A 380 -16.19 -23.89 19.24
C ASN A 380 -16.97 -22.59 18.96
N ASN A 381 -16.63 -21.84 17.89
CA ASN A 381 -17.23 -20.54 17.55
C ASN A 381 -17.13 -19.49 18.70
N GLU A 382 -16.04 -19.53 19.47
CA GLU A 382 -15.81 -18.63 20.60
C GLU A 382 -15.37 -17.23 20.17
N TYR A 383 -14.78 -17.09 18.97
CA TYR A 383 -14.39 -15.79 18.42
C TYR A 383 -15.60 -15.01 17.90
N LYS A 384 -15.56 -13.67 18.11
CA LYS A 384 -16.58 -12.70 17.64
C LYS A 384 -15.88 -11.48 16.99
N PRO A 385 -15.00 -11.70 15.99
CA PRO A 385 -14.12 -10.64 15.50
C PRO A 385 -14.86 -9.48 14.85
N ARG A 386 -15.92 -9.74 14.07
CA ARG A 386 -16.72 -8.69 13.44
C ARG A 386 -17.46 -7.83 14.47
N GLU A 387 -18.12 -8.46 15.43
CA GLU A 387 -18.85 -7.73 16.48
C GLU A 387 -17.90 -6.83 17.26
N TRP A 388 -16.74 -7.39 17.65
CA TRP A 388 -15.71 -6.65 18.35
C TRP A 388 -15.18 -5.49 17.53
N PHE A 389 -14.90 -5.70 16.22
CA PHE A 389 -14.37 -4.66 15.33
C PHE A 389 -15.38 -3.50 15.17
N ILE A 390 -16.65 -3.80 14.90
CA ILE A 390 -17.70 -2.77 14.74
C ILE A 390 -17.87 -1.95 16.02
N LYS A 391 -17.73 -2.58 17.20
CA LYS A 391 -17.86 -1.90 18.48
C LYS A 391 -16.70 -0.94 18.75
N ASN A 392 -15.48 -1.28 18.33
CA ASN A 392 -14.27 -0.54 18.71
C ASN A 392 -13.71 0.35 17.60
N TYR A 393 -13.95 0.00 16.32
CA TYR A 393 -13.31 0.60 15.14
C TYR A 393 -14.33 0.88 14.02
N GLY A 394 -13.84 1.02 12.81
CA GLY A 394 -14.59 1.40 11.63
C GLY A 394 -14.74 2.91 11.51
N GLU A 395 -15.32 3.34 10.39
CA GLU A 395 -15.36 4.76 10.02
C GLU A 395 -15.96 5.66 11.12
N PHE A 396 -17.05 5.22 11.78
CA PHE A 396 -17.71 6.04 12.78
C PHE A 396 -16.91 6.16 14.09
N ASN A 397 -16.55 5.03 14.71
CA ASN A 397 -15.88 5.05 16.01
C ASN A 397 -14.46 5.64 15.89
N SER A 398 -13.71 5.20 14.88
CA SER A 398 -12.38 5.73 14.61
C SER A 398 -12.45 7.19 14.20
N GLY A 399 -13.44 7.56 13.41
CA GLY A 399 -13.65 8.93 12.97
C GLY A 399 -14.06 9.89 14.08
N ALA A 400 -14.88 9.46 15.04
CA ALA A 400 -15.21 10.24 16.22
C ALA A 400 -13.97 10.47 17.12
N LYS A 401 -13.14 9.42 17.28
CA LYS A 401 -11.85 9.52 17.98
C LYS A 401 -10.91 10.49 17.29
N LEU A 402 -10.84 10.44 15.96
CA LEU A 402 -10.01 11.35 15.16
C LEU A 402 -10.50 12.80 15.26
N LEU A 403 -11.80 13.05 15.19
CA LEU A 403 -12.39 14.37 15.37
C LEU A 403 -12.03 14.97 16.75
N ASN A 404 -12.11 14.17 17.81
CA ASN A 404 -11.73 14.63 19.15
C ASN A 404 -10.24 14.97 19.23
N PHE A 405 -9.39 14.21 18.58
CA PHE A 405 -7.97 14.53 18.49
C PHE A 405 -7.73 15.84 17.71
N VAL A 406 -8.37 16.01 16.56
CA VAL A 406 -8.27 17.25 15.78
C VAL A 406 -8.71 18.46 16.62
N LYS A 407 -9.79 18.37 17.38
CA LYS A 407 -10.27 19.41 18.30
C LYS A 407 -9.23 19.75 19.39
N SER A 408 -8.44 18.78 19.82
CA SER A 408 -7.39 19.03 20.84
C SER A 408 -6.13 19.71 20.26
N VAL A 409 -5.95 19.65 18.93
CA VAL A 409 -4.72 20.14 18.25
C VAL A 409 -4.96 21.46 17.52
N PHE A 410 -6.15 21.66 16.95
CA PHE A 410 -6.48 22.82 16.13
C PHE A 410 -7.62 23.64 16.70
N LYS A 411 -7.54 24.97 16.54
CA LYS A 411 -8.66 25.85 16.81
C LYS A 411 -9.60 25.87 15.61
N GLU A 412 -10.90 26.02 15.85
CA GLU A 412 -11.93 26.01 14.80
C GLU A 412 -11.75 27.13 13.77
N ASP A 413 -11.29 28.30 14.20
CA ASP A 413 -11.05 29.45 13.33
C ASP A 413 -9.90 29.28 12.34
N GLU A 414 -9.06 28.26 12.55
CA GLU A 414 -7.99 27.88 11.62
C GLU A 414 -8.50 26.96 10.49
N LEU A 415 -9.71 26.40 10.61
CA LEU A 415 -10.23 25.35 9.75
C LEU A 415 -11.32 25.84 8.79
N ASN A 416 -11.47 25.11 7.68
CA ASN A 416 -12.54 25.34 6.70
C ASN A 416 -13.85 24.62 7.07
N ILE A 417 -13.96 24.10 8.29
CA ILE A 417 -15.13 23.38 8.83
C ILE A 417 -15.49 23.92 10.20
N LYS A 418 -16.75 23.73 10.62
CA LYS A 418 -17.21 23.97 11.97
C LYS A 418 -17.41 22.67 12.72
N TYR A 419 -16.85 22.54 13.90
CA TYR A 419 -16.86 21.30 14.67
C TYR A 419 -18.24 20.80 15.07
N ASP A 420 -19.17 21.72 15.29
CA ASP A 420 -20.56 21.39 15.64
C ASP A 420 -21.37 20.83 14.46
N GLU A 421 -20.92 21.04 13.22
CA GLU A 421 -21.52 20.50 12.01
C GLU A 421 -20.93 19.12 11.62
N VAL A 422 -19.77 18.75 12.16
CA VAL A 422 -19.08 17.49 11.83
C VAL A 422 -19.62 16.33 12.66
N GLN A 423 -19.94 15.23 12.00
CA GLN A 423 -20.31 13.98 12.64
C GLN A 423 -19.07 13.15 13.02
N TYR A 424 -18.15 12.96 12.09
CA TYR A 424 -16.87 12.28 12.30
C TYR A 424 -15.86 12.66 11.20
N MET A 425 -14.60 12.25 11.34
CA MET A 425 -13.56 12.50 10.35
C MET A 425 -12.96 11.17 9.86
N LYS A 426 -12.46 11.14 8.61
CA LYS A 426 -11.79 9.99 8.04
C LYS A 426 -10.64 10.39 7.11
N PRO A 427 -9.56 9.60 7.04
CA PRO A 427 -8.54 9.77 5.99
C PRO A 427 -9.13 9.43 4.61
N GLY A 428 -8.58 10.00 3.56
CA GLY A 428 -8.97 9.76 2.16
C GLY A 428 -8.35 8.47 1.59
N ILE A 429 -8.79 7.31 2.11
CA ILE A 429 -8.29 5.97 1.76
C ILE A 429 -9.35 5.12 1.09
#